data_29f6ba2fd00813a816104ac50e998a43
#
_entry.id   29f6ba2fd00813a816104ac50e998a43
#
_cell.length_a   1.000
_cell.length_b   1.000
_cell.length_c   1.000
_cell.angle_alpha   90.00
_cell.angle_beta   90.00
_cell.angle_gamma   90.00
#
_symmetry.space_group_name_H-M   'P 1'
#
loop_
_entity.id
_entity.type
_entity.pdbx_description
1 polymer ?
#
loop_
_entity_poly.entity_id
_entity_poly.type
_entity_poly.pdbx_seq_one_letter_code
_entity_poly.pdbx_strand_id
1 'polypeptide(L)'
;MTTKEKITEEALILFAQKGYKGTSVKNIADAVGIKDASLYNHFKSKQEIFDSIVELISKHISELSKTLGMPQYNSQNLLDSDFARKVDLDWLKTITREAFEFYLTDPYVSRFWRIAHMEQYTNPKIYAMFRKIFMDDAISYLEKVFQEMMDQKILCSGDAKAMAISFYSPIYLLLSMYSNQPEKKEEAFEILDRQVEEFFCSYQK
;
A
#
# COMPACT_ATOMS: atom_id res chain seq x y z
N MET A 1 -14.70 -6.64 -18.04
CA MET A 1 -15.09 -6.27 -16.67
C MET A 1 -16.46 -6.87 -16.38
N THR A 2 -16.56 -7.69 -15.34
CA THR A 2 -17.79 -8.33 -14.86
C THR A 2 -18.66 -7.34 -14.08
N THR A 3 -19.95 -7.65 -13.87
CA THR A 3 -20.82 -6.83 -13.02
C THR A 3 -20.30 -6.72 -11.59
N LYS A 4 -19.71 -7.81 -11.07
CA LYS A 4 -19.11 -7.83 -9.72
C LYS A 4 -17.94 -6.84 -9.61
N GLU A 5 -17.05 -6.83 -10.60
CA GLU A 5 -15.94 -5.86 -10.68
C GLU A 5 -16.44 -4.43 -10.77
N LYS A 6 -17.46 -4.16 -11.62
CA LYS A 6 -18.09 -2.84 -11.69
C LYS A 6 -18.63 -2.36 -10.35
N ILE A 7 -19.33 -3.23 -9.62
CA ILE A 7 -19.87 -2.90 -8.30
C ILE A 7 -18.73 -2.53 -7.34
N THR A 8 -17.64 -3.30 -7.34
CA THR A 8 -16.47 -3.06 -6.50
C THR A 8 -15.82 -1.71 -6.80
N GLU A 9 -15.63 -1.38 -8.09
CA GLU A 9 -15.02 -0.11 -8.52
C GLU A 9 -15.89 1.10 -8.18
N GLU A 10 -17.20 1.06 -8.50
CA GLU A 10 -18.12 2.15 -8.18
C GLU A 10 -18.28 2.35 -6.67
N ALA A 11 -18.29 1.26 -5.91
CA ALA A 11 -18.29 1.33 -4.45
C ALA A 11 -17.04 2.01 -3.90
N LEU A 12 -15.85 1.68 -4.42
CA LEU A 12 -14.60 2.32 -4.04
C LEU A 12 -14.64 3.83 -4.31
N ILE A 13 -15.15 4.25 -5.47
CA ILE A 13 -15.29 5.67 -5.82
C ILE A 13 -16.25 6.37 -4.83
N LEU A 14 -17.42 5.80 -4.60
CA LEU A 14 -18.43 6.38 -3.71
C LEU A 14 -17.96 6.43 -2.26
N PHE A 15 -17.31 5.39 -1.77
CA PHE A 15 -16.75 5.38 -0.41
C PHE A 15 -15.64 6.42 -0.25
N ALA A 16 -14.80 6.63 -1.27
CA ALA A 16 -13.77 7.67 -1.24
C ALA A 16 -14.33 9.10 -1.29
N GLN A 17 -15.54 9.30 -1.84
CA GLN A 17 -16.20 10.61 -1.93
C GLN A 17 -17.06 10.93 -0.69
N LYS A 18 -17.84 9.94 -0.20
CA LYS A 18 -18.91 10.15 0.77
C LYS A 18 -18.69 9.43 2.11
N GLY A 19 -17.58 8.68 2.22
CA GLY A 19 -17.32 7.78 3.34
C GLY A 19 -18.14 6.47 3.24
N TYR A 20 -17.70 5.49 4.00
CA TYR A 20 -18.39 4.20 4.07
C TYR A 20 -19.82 4.34 4.62
N LYS A 21 -20.00 5.12 5.70
CA LYS A 21 -21.34 5.34 6.30
C LYS A 21 -22.27 6.14 5.41
N GLY A 22 -21.75 7.14 4.70
CA GLY A 22 -22.51 8.02 3.81
C GLY A 22 -22.95 7.39 2.48
N THR A 23 -22.50 6.17 2.17
CA THR A 23 -22.82 5.46 0.94
C THR A 23 -23.75 4.29 1.23
N SER A 24 -24.93 4.25 0.60
CA SER A 24 -25.87 3.13 0.67
C SER A 24 -25.63 2.12 -0.45
N VAL A 25 -26.12 0.88 -0.29
CA VAL A 25 -26.14 -0.14 -1.36
C VAL A 25 -26.91 0.37 -2.59
N LYS A 26 -27.99 1.12 -2.37
CA LYS A 26 -28.74 1.76 -3.44
C LYS A 26 -27.90 2.75 -4.24
N ASN A 27 -27.09 3.60 -3.57
CA ASN A 27 -26.18 4.51 -4.28
C ASN A 27 -25.22 3.77 -5.21
N ILE A 28 -24.72 2.61 -4.76
CA ILE A 28 -23.82 1.77 -5.56
C ILE A 28 -24.57 1.15 -6.74
N ALA A 29 -25.76 0.60 -6.53
CA ALA A 29 -26.60 0.02 -7.57
C ALA A 29 -26.95 1.06 -8.66
N ASP A 30 -27.35 2.27 -8.23
CA ASP A 30 -27.66 3.40 -9.13
C ASP A 30 -26.42 3.80 -9.97
N ALA A 31 -25.23 3.86 -9.37
CA ALA A 31 -23.99 4.20 -10.07
C ALA A 31 -23.58 3.14 -11.11
N VAL A 32 -23.80 1.86 -10.80
CA VAL A 32 -23.56 0.75 -11.72
C VAL A 32 -24.62 0.67 -12.84
N GLY A 33 -25.81 1.26 -12.63
CA GLY A 33 -26.95 1.19 -13.52
C GLY A 33 -27.75 -0.12 -13.41
N ILE A 34 -27.81 -0.71 -12.22
CA ILE A 34 -28.57 -1.94 -11.95
C ILE A 34 -29.61 -1.72 -10.84
N LYS A 35 -30.59 -2.64 -10.72
CA LYS A 35 -31.53 -2.62 -9.61
C LYS A 35 -30.88 -3.14 -8.32
N ASP A 36 -31.31 -2.64 -7.18
CA ASP A 36 -30.84 -3.08 -5.85
C ASP A 36 -30.89 -4.61 -5.69
N ALA A 37 -32.01 -5.23 -6.11
CA ALA A 37 -32.16 -6.69 -6.09
C ALA A 37 -31.09 -7.42 -6.91
N SER A 38 -30.66 -6.84 -8.03
CA SER A 38 -29.59 -7.41 -8.87
C SER A 38 -28.23 -7.30 -8.19
N LEU A 39 -27.98 -6.23 -7.42
CA LEU A 39 -26.74 -6.10 -6.66
C LEU A 39 -26.63 -7.19 -5.59
N TYR A 40 -27.73 -7.50 -4.89
CA TYR A 40 -27.76 -8.56 -3.88
C TYR A 40 -27.53 -9.97 -4.44
N ASN A 41 -27.64 -10.20 -5.74
CA ASN A 41 -27.21 -11.44 -6.38
C ASN A 41 -25.66 -11.58 -6.43
N HIS A 42 -24.94 -10.46 -6.33
CA HIS A 42 -23.45 -10.44 -6.39
C HIS A 42 -22.82 -10.30 -5.00
N PHE A 43 -23.43 -9.54 -4.10
CA PHE A 43 -22.93 -9.26 -2.75
C PHE A 43 -24.07 -9.27 -1.73
N LYS A 44 -23.90 -10.01 -0.65
CA LYS A 44 -24.92 -10.16 0.41
C LYS A 44 -25.03 -8.93 1.32
N SER A 45 -23.99 -8.09 1.35
CA SER A 45 -23.93 -6.91 2.21
C SER A 45 -22.95 -5.86 1.69
N LYS A 46 -23.08 -4.63 2.20
CA LYS A 46 -22.11 -3.56 1.97
C LYS A 46 -20.71 -3.91 2.50
N GLN A 47 -20.64 -4.70 3.56
CA GLN A 47 -19.36 -5.21 4.07
C GLN A 47 -18.68 -6.13 3.06
N GLU A 48 -19.41 -7.05 2.44
CA GLU A 48 -18.84 -7.95 1.42
C GLU A 48 -18.32 -7.19 0.19
N ILE A 49 -18.99 -6.09 -0.18
CA ILE A 49 -18.47 -5.17 -1.22
C ILE A 49 -17.16 -4.54 -0.76
N PHE A 50 -17.09 -4.11 0.50
CA PHE A 50 -15.85 -3.53 1.04
C PHE A 50 -14.73 -4.55 1.12
N ASP A 51 -15.02 -5.78 1.50
CA ASP A 51 -14.03 -6.88 1.53
C ASP A 51 -13.47 -7.15 0.12
N SER A 52 -14.31 -7.08 -0.94
CA SER A 52 -13.84 -7.20 -2.32
C SER A 52 -12.95 -6.01 -2.77
N ILE A 53 -13.15 -4.83 -2.21
CA ILE A 53 -12.24 -3.69 -2.43
C ILE A 53 -10.87 -3.99 -1.81
N VAL A 54 -10.84 -4.54 -0.59
CA VAL A 54 -9.58 -4.92 0.07
C VAL A 54 -8.81 -5.98 -0.74
N GLU A 55 -9.52 -6.97 -1.30
CA GLU A 55 -8.92 -7.97 -2.19
C GLU A 55 -8.32 -7.31 -3.46
N LEU A 56 -9.04 -6.36 -4.05
CA LEU A 56 -8.58 -5.61 -5.22
C LEU A 56 -7.30 -4.82 -4.90
N ILE A 57 -7.26 -4.10 -3.77
CA ILE A 57 -6.09 -3.35 -3.33
C ILE A 57 -4.89 -4.27 -3.09
N SER A 58 -5.11 -5.39 -2.40
CA SER A 58 -4.05 -6.38 -2.13
C SER A 58 -3.46 -6.94 -3.43
N LYS A 59 -4.31 -7.16 -4.45
CA LYS A 59 -3.88 -7.59 -5.78
C LYS A 59 -3.01 -6.53 -6.45
N HIS A 60 -3.42 -5.26 -6.46
CA HIS A 60 -2.65 -4.15 -7.04
C HIS A 60 -1.27 -4.01 -6.40
N ILE A 61 -1.20 -4.07 -5.06
CA ILE A 61 0.07 -4.02 -4.33
C ILE A 61 0.96 -5.23 -4.67
N SER A 62 0.37 -6.43 -4.78
CA SER A 62 1.12 -7.63 -5.16
C SER A 62 1.66 -7.56 -6.60
N GLU A 63 0.90 -6.98 -7.52
CA GLU A 63 1.33 -6.77 -8.91
C GLU A 63 2.47 -5.75 -8.99
N LEU A 64 2.41 -4.66 -8.23
CA LEU A 64 3.52 -3.71 -8.11
C LEU A 64 4.79 -4.42 -7.63
N SER A 65 4.72 -5.17 -6.52
CA SER A 65 5.88 -5.87 -5.97
C SER A 65 6.53 -6.80 -6.99
N LYS A 66 5.73 -7.47 -7.83
CA LYS A 66 6.24 -8.33 -8.92
C LYS A 66 6.91 -7.51 -10.01
N THR A 67 6.28 -6.40 -10.43
CA THR A 67 6.80 -5.52 -11.48
C THR A 67 8.15 -4.91 -11.06
N LEU A 68 8.29 -4.53 -9.81
CA LEU A 68 9.51 -3.99 -9.23
C LEU A 68 10.59 -5.06 -8.96
N GLY A 69 10.29 -6.33 -9.21
CA GLY A 69 11.22 -7.43 -8.89
C GLY A 69 11.49 -7.56 -7.39
N MET A 70 10.58 -7.07 -6.55
CA MET A 70 10.72 -7.17 -5.10
C MET A 70 10.58 -8.61 -4.64
N PRO A 71 11.37 -9.05 -3.64
CA PRO A 71 11.24 -10.41 -3.08
C PRO A 71 9.81 -10.70 -2.65
N GLN A 72 9.27 -11.85 -3.05
CA GLN A 72 7.90 -12.22 -2.69
C GLN A 72 7.89 -12.77 -1.26
N TYR A 73 6.91 -12.34 -0.46
CA TYR A 73 6.76 -12.69 0.96
C TYR A 73 6.78 -14.20 1.27
N ASN A 74 6.40 -15.04 0.29
CA ASN A 74 6.29 -16.49 0.45
C ASN A 74 7.51 -17.29 -0.05
N SER A 75 8.57 -16.62 -0.51
CA SER A 75 9.79 -17.34 -0.90
C SER A 75 10.57 -17.79 0.34
N GLN A 76 11.06 -19.03 0.33
CA GLN A 76 11.87 -19.59 1.43
C GLN A 76 13.18 -18.80 1.63
N ASN A 77 13.70 -18.18 0.54
CA ASN A 77 14.80 -17.23 0.58
C ASN A 77 14.28 -15.91 -0.03
N LEU A 78 14.13 -14.88 0.79
CA LEU A 78 13.68 -13.56 0.35
C LEU A 78 14.65 -12.91 -0.62
N LEU A 79 15.94 -13.06 -0.37
CA LEU A 79 17.01 -12.55 -1.22
C LEU A 79 17.86 -13.74 -1.68
N ASP A 80 17.85 -14.04 -2.98
CA ASP A 80 18.88 -14.89 -3.54
C ASP A 80 20.20 -14.11 -3.61
N SER A 81 21.30 -14.84 -3.86
CA SER A 81 22.64 -14.21 -3.94
C SER A 81 22.76 -13.17 -5.05
N ASP A 82 21.92 -13.28 -6.09
CA ASP A 82 21.93 -12.35 -7.22
C ASP A 82 21.15 -11.07 -6.90
N PHE A 83 20.09 -11.16 -6.09
CA PHE A 83 19.37 -10.00 -5.59
C PHE A 83 20.25 -9.16 -4.65
N ALA A 84 20.92 -9.80 -3.69
CA ALA A 84 21.80 -9.13 -2.75
C ALA A 84 22.90 -8.29 -3.43
N ARG A 85 23.42 -8.75 -4.57
CA ARG A 85 24.43 -8.02 -5.35
C ARG A 85 23.88 -6.78 -6.05
N LYS A 86 22.55 -6.68 -6.22
CA LYS A 86 21.89 -5.54 -6.89
C LYS A 86 21.47 -4.46 -5.89
N VAL A 87 21.48 -4.77 -4.61
CA VAL A 87 21.04 -3.82 -3.57
C VAL A 87 22.16 -2.84 -3.29
N ASP A 88 22.08 -1.70 -3.93
CA ASP A 88 22.88 -0.51 -3.66
C ASP A 88 21.94 0.69 -3.39
N LEU A 89 22.52 1.86 -3.15
CA LEU A 89 21.77 3.08 -2.88
C LEU A 89 20.85 3.46 -4.05
N ASP A 90 21.34 3.35 -5.29
CA ASP A 90 20.57 3.75 -6.48
C ASP A 90 19.37 2.82 -6.69
N TRP A 91 19.57 1.53 -6.50
CA TRP A 91 18.49 0.56 -6.53
C TRP A 91 17.45 0.87 -5.44
N LEU A 92 17.89 1.12 -4.20
CA LEU A 92 16.99 1.40 -3.08
C LEU A 92 16.17 2.69 -3.32
N LYS A 93 16.81 3.75 -3.84
CA LYS A 93 16.12 4.97 -4.23
C LYS A 93 15.08 4.71 -5.31
N THR A 94 15.44 3.99 -6.38
CA THR A 94 14.56 3.67 -7.50
C THR A 94 13.32 2.93 -7.03
N ILE A 95 13.49 1.82 -6.30
CA ILE A 95 12.38 1.01 -5.79
C ILE A 95 11.47 1.81 -4.84
N THR A 96 12.08 2.60 -3.95
CA THR A 96 11.31 3.39 -2.98
C THR A 96 10.52 4.49 -3.69
N ARG A 97 11.08 5.16 -4.71
CA ARG A 97 10.37 6.16 -5.52
C ARG A 97 9.21 5.55 -6.29
N GLU A 98 9.43 4.45 -6.99
CA GLU A 98 8.38 3.78 -7.77
C GLU A 98 7.25 3.27 -6.88
N ALA A 99 7.58 2.69 -5.73
CA ALA A 99 6.57 2.30 -4.74
C ALA A 99 5.80 3.52 -4.20
N PHE A 100 6.49 4.59 -3.84
CA PHE A 100 5.87 5.80 -3.32
C PHE A 100 4.95 6.45 -4.37
N GLU A 101 5.41 6.58 -5.63
CA GLU A 101 4.60 7.10 -6.73
C GLU A 101 3.33 6.27 -6.94
N PHE A 102 3.45 4.95 -6.92
CA PHE A 102 2.29 4.06 -7.02
C PHE A 102 1.26 4.33 -5.91
N TYR A 103 1.69 4.43 -4.65
CA TYR A 103 0.78 4.70 -3.54
C TYR A 103 0.09 6.07 -3.67
N LEU A 104 0.76 7.05 -4.25
CA LEU A 104 0.17 8.38 -4.50
C LEU A 104 -0.79 8.40 -5.69
N THR A 105 -0.49 7.67 -6.76
CA THR A 105 -1.12 7.87 -8.08
C THR A 105 -2.02 6.72 -8.52
N ASP A 106 -1.82 5.50 -8.03
CA ASP A 106 -2.74 4.39 -8.36
C ASP A 106 -4.16 4.73 -7.90
N PRO A 107 -5.14 4.72 -8.83
CA PRO A 107 -6.48 5.21 -8.54
C PRO A 107 -7.25 4.34 -7.53
N TYR A 108 -6.85 3.08 -7.34
CA TYR A 108 -7.48 2.19 -6.38
C TYR A 108 -6.87 2.37 -4.99
N VAL A 109 -5.55 2.33 -4.91
CA VAL A 109 -4.80 2.44 -3.64
C VAL A 109 -4.98 3.82 -3.01
N SER A 110 -4.88 4.90 -3.78
CA SER A 110 -5.07 6.27 -3.29
C SER A 110 -6.49 6.54 -2.78
N ARG A 111 -7.53 5.97 -3.43
CA ARG A 111 -8.92 6.05 -2.94
C ARG A 111 -9.11 5.25 -1.64
N PHE A 112 -8.53 4.06 -1.56
CA PHE A 112 -8.61 3.25 -0.34
C PHE A 112 -7.90 3.94 0.83
N TRP A 113 -6.74 4.55 0.59
CA TRP A 113 -6.03 5.40 1.56
C TRP A 113 -6.95 6.48 2.12
N ARG A 114 -7.68 7.19 1.25
CA ARG A 114 -8.63 8.24 1.66
C ARG A 114 -9.77 7.69 2.51
N ILE A 115 -10.39 6.59 2.08
CA ILE A 115 -11.48 5.93 2.85
C ILE A 115 -10.98 5.58 4.25
N ALA A 116 -9.81 4.98 4.34
CA ALA A 116 -9.24 4.54 5.60
C ALA A 116 -9.00 5.70 6.57
N HIS A 117 -8.50 6.82 6.08
CA HIS A 117 -8.30 8.03 6.89
C HIS A 117 -9.61 8.65 7.37
N MET A 118 -10.67 8.64 6.54
CA MET A 118 -11.99 9.10 6.96
C MET A 118 -12.65 8.21 8.02
N GLU A 119 -12.42 6.91 7.96
CA GLU A 119 -13.14 5.93 8.76
C GLU A 119 -12.34 5.38 9.97
N GLN A 120 -11.04 5.67 10.06
CA GLN A 120 -10.14 5.06 11.05
C GLN A 120 -10.61 5.20 12.52
N TYR A 121 -11.30 6.27 12.86
CA TYR A 121 -11.79 6.52 14.22
C TYR A 121 -13.23 6.03 14.46
N THR A 122 -13.96 5.72 13.38
CA THR A 122 -15.40 5.42 13.46
C THR A 122 -15.74 3.99 13.05
N ASN A 123 -14.81 3.30 12.38
CA ASN A 123 -15.00 1.94 11.89
C ASN A 123 -13.78 1.05 12.19
N PRO A 124 -13.80 0.31 13.31
CA PRO A 124 -12.68 -0.54 13.72
C PRO A 124 -12.28 -1.60 12.67
N LYS A 125 -13.23 -2.10 11.85
CA LYS A 125 -12.94 -3.09 10.80
C LYS A 125 -12.12 -2.45 9.67
N ILE A 126 -12.53 -1.28 9.20
CA ILE A 126 -11.79 -0.54 8.16
C ILE A 126 -10.39 -0.17 8.67
N TYR A 127 -10.30 0.31 9.90
CA TYR A 127 -9.02 0.60 10.53
C TYR A 127 -8.10 -0.64 10.61
N ALA A 128 -8.62 -1.78 11.02
CA ALA A 128 -7.83 -3.01 11.09
C ALA A 128 -7.28 -3.44 9.73
N MET A 129 -8.08 -3.33 8.67
CA MET A 129 -7.65 -3.62 7.29
C MET A 129 -6.60 -2.62 6.80
N PHE A 130 -6.82 -1.33 7.04
CA PHE A 130 -5.86 -0.27 6.72
C PHE A 130 -4.53 -0.49 7.42
N ARG A 131 -4.57 -0.69 8.74
CA ARG A 131 -3.39 -0.95 9.55
C ARG A 131 -2.61 -2.15 9.04
N LYS A 132 -3.35 -3.25 8.74
CA LYS A 132 -2.72 -4.45 8.20
C LYS A 132 -1.96 -4.15 6.92
N ILE A 133 -2.61 -3.52 5.93
CA ILE A 133 -2.02 -3.30 4.59
C ILE A 133 -0.88 -2.27 4.63
N PHE A 134 -1.10 -1.12 5.27
CA PHE A 134 -0.18 0.02 5.18
C PHE A 134 0.79 0.14 6.37
N MET A 135 0.69 -0.70 7.38
CA MET A 135 1.61 -0.67 8.52
C MET A 135 2.18 -2.06 8.81
N ASP A 136 1.33 -3.01 9.24
CA ASP A 136 1.82 -4.28 9.77
C ASP A 136 2.50 -5.13 8.69
N ASP A 137 1.90 -5.26 7.50
CA ASP A 137 2.47 -6.04 6.38
C ASP A 137 3.72 -5.34 5.81
N ALA A 138 3.71 -4.00 5.68
CA ALA A 138 4.85 -3.24 5.18
C ALA A 138 6.06 -3.35 6.13
N ILE A 139 5.84 -3.15 7.43
CA ILE A 139 6.91 -3.27 8.44
C ILE A 139 7.43 -4.70 8.51
N SER A 140 6.54 -5.71 8.52
CA SER A 140 6.95 -7.13 8.56
C SER A 140 7.72 -7.55 7.31
N TYR A 141 7.39 -6.99 6.15
CA TYR A 141 8.13 -7.23 4.92
C TYR A 141 9.55 -6.64 5.02
N LEU A 142 9.66 -5.36 5.38
CA LEU A 142 10.95 -4.67 5.52
C LEU A 142 11.83 -5.28 6.61
N GLU A 143 11.24 -5.73 7.73
CA GLU A 143 11.96 -6.44 8.79
C GLU A 143 12.69 -7.67 8.23
N LYS A 144 12.02 -8.46 7.39
CA LYS A 144 12.64 -9.65 6.77
C LYS A 144 13.71 -9.26 5.75
N VAL A 145 13.45 -8.24 4.91
CA VAL A 145 14.42 -7.76 3.94
C VAL A 145 15.69 -7.25 4.65
N PHE A 146 15.55 -6.45 5.70
CA PHE A 146 16.71 -5.93 6.42
C PHE A 146 17.44 -7.00 7.24
N GLN A 147 16.72 -7.98 7.80
CA GLN A 147 17.36 -9.13 8.42
C GLN A 147 18.26 -9.87 7.42
N GLU A 148 17.76 -10.15 6.23
CA GLU A 148 18.52 -10.82 5.18
C GLU A 148 19.71 -9.96 4.70
N MET A 149 19.54 -8.64 4.57
CA MET A 149 20.64 -7.72 4.21
C MET A 149 21.72 -7.69 5.28
N MET A 150 21.38 -7.79 6.57
CA MET A 150 22.35 -7.91 7.67
C MET A 150 23.07 -9.26 7.63
N ASP A 151 22.35 -10.35 7.40
CA ASP A 151 22.93 -11.71 7.31
C ASP A 151 23.94 -11.80 6.15
N GLN A 152 23.67 -11.11 5.06
CA GLN A 152 24.56 -10.99 3.90
C GLN A 152 25.63 -9.88 4.04
N LYS A 153 25.69 -9.18 5.16
CA LYS A 153 26.66 -8.12 5.49
C LYS A 153 26.59 -6.89 4.58
N ILE A 154 25.46 -6.62 3.97
CA ILE A 154 25.18 -5.38 3.23
C ILE A 154 24.91 -4.25 4.23
N LEU A 155 24.16 -4.53 5.28
CA LEU A 155 23.90 -3.60 6.39
C LEU A 155 24.66 -4.01 7.65
N CYS A 156 24.89 -3.03 8.53
CA CYS A 156 25.40 -3.26 9.87
C CYS A 156 24.42 -4.10 10.70
N SER A 157 24.93 -4.93 11.62
CA SER A 157 24.10 -5.70 12.52
C SER A 157 23.29 -4.80 13.45
N GLY A 158 22.02 -5.13 13.65
CA GLY A 158 21.11 -4.35 14.49
C GLY A 158 19.76 -5.06 14.69
N ASP A 159 18.78 -4.32 15.16
CA ASP A 159 17.39 -4.78 15.26
C ASP A 159 16.67 -4.52 13.91
N ALA A 160 16.37 -5.57 13.17
CA ALA A 160 15.73 -5.50 11.84
C ALA A 160 14.38 -4.81 11.90
N LYS A 161 13.62 -5.01 12.97
CA LYS A 161 12.31 -4.37 13.13
C LYS A 161 12.43 -2.88 13.40
N ALA A 162 13.39 -2.48 14.25
CA ALA A 162 13.67 -1.07 14.49
C ALA A 162 14.15 -0.37 13.21
N MET A 163 15.00 -1.02 12.39
CA MET A 163 15.39 -0.54 11.08
C MET A 163 14.19 -0.40 10.14
N ALA A 164 13.30 -1.39 10.07
CA ALA A 164 12.10 -1.35 9.23
C ALA A 164 11.19 -0.18 9.62
N ILE A 165 10.96 0.04 10.91
CA ILE A 165 10.18 1.17 11.40
C ILE A 165 10.87 2.50 11.05
N SER A 166 12.19 2.62 11.26
CA SER A 166 12.96 3.83 10.98
C SER A 166 12.94 4.19 9.49
N PHE A 167 13.05 3.20 8.61
CA PHE A 167 12.97 3.38 7.16
C PHE A 167 11.57 3.76 6.69
N TYR A 168 10.54 3.06 7.19
CA TYR A 168 9.17 3.20 6.70
C TYR A 168 8.45 4.44 7.26
N SER A 169 8.76 4.88 8.47
CA SER A 169 8.06 5.99 9.11
C SER A 169 8.10 7.30 8.32
N PRO A 170 9.25 7.75 7.76
CA PRO A 170 9.29 8.93 6.91
C PRO A 170 8.49 8.75 5.60
N ILE A 171 8.51 7.56 5.00
CA ILE A 171 7.73 7.24 3.79
C ILE A 171 6.24 7.38 4.08
N TYR A 172 5.77 6.79 5.18
CA TYR A 172 4.37 6.91 5.61
C TYR A 172 3.98 8.36 5.92
N LEU A 173 4.86 9.13 6.55
CA LEU A 173 4.65 10.56 6.80
C LEU A 173 4.50 11.33 5.49
N LEU A 174 5.41 11.12 4.53
CA LEU A 174 5.35 11.77 3.22
C LEU A 174 4.07 11.39 2.45
N LEU A 175 3.69 10.09 2.45
CA LEU A 175 2.41 9.67 1.88
C LEU A 175 1.22 10.42 2.52
N SER A 176 1.23 10.59 3.84
CA SER A 176 0.18 11.32 4.55
C SER A 176 0.16 12.81 4.19
N MET A 177 1.33 13.43 4.00
CA MET A 177 1.45 14.84 3.63
C MET A 177 1.02 15.12 2.19
N TYR A 178 1.38 14.24 1.27
CA TYR A 178 1.24 14.49 -0.18
C TYR A 178 0.08 13.75 -0.84
N SER A 179 -0.63 12.85 -0.15
CA SER A 179 -1.75 12.05 -0.71
C SER A 179 -2.90 12.90 -1.30
N ASN A 180 -3.05 14.16 -0.87
CA ASN A 180 -4.03 15.10 -1.40
C ASN A 180 -3.41 16.21 -2.27
N GLN A 181 -2.12 16.12 -2.58
CA GLN A 181 -1.34 17.10 -3.34
C GLN A 181 -0.46 16.40 -4.40
N PRO A 182 -1.05 15.60 -5.32
CA PRO A 182 -0.27 14.81 -6.28
C PRO A 182 0.57 15.70 -7.23
N GLU A 183 0.22 16.97 -7.39
CA GLU A 183 0.96 17.97 -8.16
C GLU A 183 2.32 18.32 -7.53
N LYS A 184 2.49 18.06 -6.23
CA LYS A 184 3.74 18.28 -5.49
C LYS A 184 4.60 17.03 -5.34
N LYS A 185 4.38 16.01 -6.16
CA LYS A 185 5.13 14.74 -6.04
C LYS A 185 6.64 14.91 -6.18
N GLU A 186 7.11 15.86 -7.00
CA GLU A 186 8.54 16.10 -7.16
C GLU A 186 9.20 16.62 -5.87
N GLU A 187 8.52 17.52 -5.13
CA GLU A 187 8.97 17.96 -3.80
C GLU A 187 9.05 16.78 -2.82
N ALA A 188 8.04 15.90 -2.85
CA ALA A 188 8.05 14.69 -2.03
C ALA A 188 9.20 13.75 -2.40
N PHE A 189 9.51 13.58 -3.68
CA PHE A 189 10.62 12.77 -4.16
C PHE A 189 11.99 13.29 -3.71
N GLU A 190 12.20 14.60 -3.74
CA GLU A 190 13.45 15.19 -3.25
C GLU A 190 13.70 14.93 -1.76
N ILE A 191 12.63 14.94 -0.97
CA ILE A 191 12.71 14.62 0.47
C ILE A 191 12.93 13.12 0.66
N LEU A 192 12.19 12.30 -0.09
CA LEU A 192 12.28 10.85 -0.05
C LEU A 192 13.69 10.35 -0.39
N ASP A 193 14.29 10.87 -1.47
CA ASP A 193 15.62 10.48 -1.91
C ASP A 193 16.68 10.78 -0.84
N ARG A 194 16.61 11.98 -0.23
CA ARG A 194 17.51 12.35 0.87
C ARG A 194 17.33 11.44 2.08
N GLN A 195 16.09 11.09 2.41
CA GLN A 195 15.78 10.20 3.53
C GLN A 195 16.32 8.78 3.29
N VAL A 196 16.18 8.26 2.07
CA VAL A 196 16.72 6.94 1.70
C VAL A 196 18.25 6.95 1.73
N GLU A 197 18.86 8.02 1.25
CA GLU A 197 20.32 8.19 1.28
C GLU A 197 20.86 8.24 2.71
N GLU A 198 20.30 9.08 3.57
CA GLU A 198 20.69 9.17 4.99
C GLU A 198 20.52 7.84 5.72
N PHE A 199 19.41 7.13 5.46
CA PHE A 199 19.19 5.80 6.02
C PHE A 199 20.29 4.83 5.55
N PHE A 200 20.52 4.74 4.25
CA PHE A 200 21.50 3.80 3.69
C PHE A 200 22.91 4.10 4.20
N CYS A 201 23.34 5.37 4.19
CA CYS A 201 24.65 5.78 4.72
C CYS A 201 24.82 5.48 6.21
N SER A 202 23.73 5.54 7.00
CA SER A 202 23.76 5.26 8.42
C SER A 202 23.90 3.77 8.77
N TYR A 203 23.42 2.89 7.89
CA TYR A 203 23.35 1.45 8.14
C TYR A 203 24.18 0.58 7.19
N GLN A 204 24.72 1.12 6.11
CA GLN A 204 25.62 0.35 5.24
C GLN A 204 26.89 -0.05 6.00
N LYS A 205 27.46 -1.20 5.64
CA LYS A 205 28.65 -1.74 6.27
C LYS A 205 29.94 -1.26 5.61
#